data_685960e4e27e645f7a8cd7e7afc16b0f
#
_entry.id   685960e4e27e645f7a8cd7e7afc16b0f
#
_cell.length_a   1.000
_cell.length_b   1.000
_cell.length_c   1.000
_cell.angle_alpha   90.00
_cell.angle_beta   90.00
_cell.angle_gamma   90.00
#
_symmetry.space_group_name_H-M   'P 1'
#
loop_
_entity.id
_entity.type
_entity.pdbx_description
1 polymer ?
#
loop_
_entity_poly.entity_id
_entity_poly.type
_entity_poly.pdbx_seq_one_letter_code
_entity_poly.pdbx_strand_id
1 'polypeptide(L)'
;MDFLQHLASRLTSGGIRQAGLFQLPTQPYGMGDTERCIEIPWAISCYTGERRVLDIGYANAEDRYLEPLLSLRIPELYGLDLVSRAVQGIRSVVGDVRRAPFRDGAFDLILCISTMEHVGWDNTIYFQRRLNQDPEGDLQAIREIARITRRGGRIVITVPYGRLHNYGWFQQYDRHRLNRLISAAGCRVLRKDLYAYREGWRHASEEELIDVTYKGNDALAAAGLACILLERPNHRNL
;
A
#
# COMPACT_ATOMS: atom_id res chain seq x y z
N MET A 1 23.55 -9.00 -1.37
CA MET A 1 22.48 -9.87 -0.86
C MET A 1 21.27 -9.01 -0.77
N ASP A 2 20.24 -9.28 -1.59
CA ASP A 2 19.04 -8.47 -1.70
C ASP A 2 18.26 -8.49 -0.37
N PHE A 3 17.69 -7.36 0.04
CA PHE A 3 16.87 -7.24 1.26
C PHE A 3 15.76 -8.31 1.33
N LEU A 4 15.16 -8.63 0.18
CA LEU A 4 14.12 -9.68 0.09
C LEU A 4 14.68 -11.08 0.38
N GLN A 5 15.91 -11.39 -0.02
CA GLN A 5 16.57 -12.65 0.33
C GLN A 5 16.92 -12.70 1.83
N HIS A 6 17.30 -11.57 2.40
CA HIS A 6 17.57 -11.47 3.84
C HIS A 6 16.28 -11.58 4.68
N LEU A 7 15.17 -10.98 4.21
CA LEU A 7 13.86 -11.12 4.83
C LEU A 7 13.37 -12.58 4.77
N ALA A 8 13.47 -13.22 3.61
CA ALA A 8 13.08 -14.61 3.40
C ALA A 8 13.89 -15.57 4.31
N SER A 9 15.19 -15.35 4.46
CA SER A 9 16.05 -16.19 5.33
C SER A 9 15.69 -16.07 6.82
N ARG A 10 15.20 -14.91 7.27
CA ARG A 10 14.76 -14.69 8.66
C ARG A 10 13.39 -15.29 8.96
N LEU A 11 12.52 -15.40 7.95
CA LEU A 11 11.20 -16.01 8.10
C LEU A 11 11.25 -17.55 8.14
N THR A 12 12.31 -18.17 7.60
CA THR A 12 12.48 -19.63 7.57
C THR A 12 13.13 -20.22 8.83
N SER A 13 13.81 -19.42 9.65
CA SER A 13 14.45 -19.86 10.89
C SER A 13 13.52 -19.66 12.09
N GLY A 14 12.53 -20.52 12.23
CA GLY A 14 11.66 -20.85 13.37
C GLY A 14 11.61 -19.85 14.53
N GLY A 15 10.76 -18.85 14.42
CA GLY A 15 10.39 -17.93 15.48
C GLY A 15 10.08 -16.55 14.92
N ILE A 16 8.80 -16.18 14.93
CA ILE A 16 8.32 -14.83 14.61
C ILE A 16 8.91 -13.86 15.65
N ARG A 17 10.17 -13.52 15.51
CA ARG A 17 10.75 -12.34 16.16
C ARG A 17 10.66 -11.21 15.15
N GLN A 18 10.11 -10.08 15.58
CA GLN A 18 9.93 -8.83 14.84
C GLN A 18 10.90 -8.73 13.65
N ALA A 19 10.42 -9.02 12.44
CA ALA A 19 11.14 -8.64 11.24
C ALA A 19 11.36 -7.13 11.39
N GLY A 20 12.61 -6.68 11.48
CA GLY A 20 12.91 -5.27 11.66
C GLY A 20 12.22 -4.50 10.56
N LEU A 21 11.55 -3.40 10.88
CA LEU A 21 10.93 -2.52 9.90
C LEU A 21 11.95 -2.17 8.81
N PHE A 22 11.48 -2.12 7.57
CA PHE A 22 12.31 -1.76 6.43
C PHE A 22 13.09 -0.49 6.72
N GLN A 23 14.39 -0.55 6.48
CA GLN A 23 15.31 0.58 6.46
C GLN A 23 15.98 0.59 5.11
N LEU A 24 16.07 1.76 4.50
CA LEU A 24 16.85 1.90 3.27
C LEU A 24 18.26 1.41 3.49
N PRO A 25 18.77 0.57 2.58
CA PRO A 25 20.20 0.20 2.58
C PRO A 25 21.09 1.44 2.41
N THR A 26 22.22 1.28 1.77
CA THR A 26 23.10 2.41 1.42
C THR A 26 22.44 3.36 0.43
N GLN A 27 22.70 4.65 0.58
CA GLN A 27 22.17 5.71 -0.30
C GLN A 27 23.16 6.02 -1.45
N PRO A 28 22.71 6.30 -2.67
CA PRO A 28 21.35 6.17 -3.18
C PRO A 28 20.98 4.69 -3.41
N TYR A 29 19.70 4.34 -3.25
CA TYR A 29 19.19 2.98 -3.39
C TYR A 29 18.28 2.86 -4.61
N GLY A 30 18.35 1.72 -5.33
CA GLY A 30 17.44 1.46 -6.45
C GLY A 30 17.58 2.48 -7.59
N MET A 31 18.81 2.84 -7.97
CA MET A 31 19.06 3.67 -9.15
C MET A 31 18.47 3.01 -10.40
N GLY A 32 17.68 3.76 -11.17
CA GLY A 32 16.99 3.26 -12.37
C GLY A 32 15.86 2.28 -12.06
N ASP A 33 15.39 2.19 -10.81
CA ASP A 33 14.21 1.40 -10.44
C ASP A 33 13.03 2.33 -10.05
N THR A 34 11.83 1.79 -10.13
CA THR A 34 10.61 2.49 -9.72
C THR A 34 10.45 2.47 -8.19
N GLU A 35 9.41 3.15 -7.68
CA GLU A 35 9.01 3.13 -6.27
C GLU A 35 8.80 1.72 -5.72
N ARG A 36 8.62 0.71 -6.59
CA ARG A 36 8.43 -0.69 -6.22
C ARG A 36 9.58 -1.25 -5.38
N CYS A 37 10.83 -0.80 -5.62
CA CYS A 37 11.98 -1.23 -4.83
C CYS A 37 11.92 -0.73 -3.37
N ILE A 38 11.11 0.28 -3.08
CA ILE A 38 10.88 0.81 -1.73
C ILE A 38 9.60 0.24 -1.12
N GLU A 39 8.46 0.42 -1.80
CA GLU A 39 7.15 0.14 -1.21
C GLU A 39 6.92 -1.35 -0.96
N ILE A 40 7.41 -2.23 -1.84
CA ILE A 40 7.25 -3.67 -1.68
C ILE A 40 7.95 -4.16 -0.41
N PRO A 41 9.28 -3.98 -0.23
CA PRO A 41 9.95 -4.43 0.98
C PRO A 41 9.44 -3.69 2.23
N TRP A 42 9.03 -2.42 2.10
CA TRP A 42 8.45 -1.68 3.20
C TRP A 42 7.12 -2.31 3.66
N ALA A 43 6.21 -2.60 2.73
CA ALA A 43 4.93 -3.20 3.01
C ALA A 43 5.06 -4.62 3.59
N ILE A 44 5.91 -5.44 2.98
CA ILE A 44 6.20 -6.81 3.45
C ILE A 44 6.78 -6.79 4.88
N SER A 45 7.65 -5.81 5.21
CA SER A 45 8.22 -5.66 6.56
C SER A 45 7.18 -5.34 7.64
N CYS A 46 6.01 -4.86 7.25
CA CYS A 46 4.90 -4.59 8.16
C CYS A 46 4.15 -5.84 8.61
N TYR A 47 4.32 -6.98 7.94
CA TYR A 47 3.73 -8.24 8.38
C TYR A 47 4.47 -8.78 9.62
N THR A 48 3.71 -9.15 10.66
CA THR A 48 4.25 -9.65 11.93
C THR A 48 3.63 -10.99 12.38
N GLY A 49 3.02 -11.72 11.42
CA GLY A 49 2.40 -13.02 11.71
C GLY A 49 0.88 -12.97 11.81
N GLU A 50 0.25 -11.95 11.22
CA GLU A 50 -1.20 -11.87 11.16
C GLU A 50 -1.80 -13.07 10.44
N ARG A 51 -2.88 -13.61 11.02
CA ARG A 51 -3.52 -14.80 10.49
C ARG A 51 -4.33 -14.49 9.23
N ARG A 52 -5.11 -13.40 9.26
CA ARG A 52 -6.04 -13.05 8.20
C ARG A 52 -5.65 -11.73 7.56
N VAL A 53 -5.15 -11.80 6.34
CA VAL A 53 -4.64 -10.64 5.58
C VAL A 53 -5.45 -10.46 4.31
N LEU A 54 -5.75 -9.21 3.98
CA LEU A 54 -6.35 -8.80 2.71
C LEU A 54 -5.35 -7.97 1.92
N ASP A 55 -5.13 -8.33 0.67
CA ASP A 55 -4.41 -7.51 -0.32
C ASP A 55 -5.42 -6.89 -1.29
N ILE A 56 -5.39 -5.58 -1.43
CA ILE A 56 -6.31 -4.81 -2.28
C ILE A 56 -5.57 -4.37 -3.53
N GLY A 57 -6.14 -4.67 -4.72
CA GLY A 57 -5.54 -4.35 -6.01
C GLY A 57 -4.56 -5.43 -6.52
N TYR A 58 -4.67 -6.66 -6.01
CA TYR A 58 -3.73 -7.74 -6.30
C TYR A 58 -3.76 -8.26 -7.74
N ALA A 59 -4.88 -8.08 -8.46
CA ALA A 59 -5.07 -8.74 -9.75
C ALA A 59 -4.14 -8.21 -10.85
N ASN A 60 -3.69 -6.95 -10.73
CA ASN A 60 -2.72 -6.35 -11.64
C ASN A 60 -1.30 -6.28 -11.05
N ALA A 61 -1.08 -6.91 -9.89
CA ALA A 61 0.22 -6.90 -9.23
C ALA A 61 1.26 -7.73 -10.02
N GLU A 62 2.49 -7.24 -10.05
CA GLU A 62 3.64 -7.91 -10.66
C GLU A 62 4.15 -9.04 -9.78
N ASP A 63 4.82 -10.03 -10.37
CA ASP A 63 5.39 -11.17 -9.65
C ASP A 63 6.43 -10.71 -8.61
N ARG A 64 7.18 -9.63 -8.89
CA ARG A 64 8.11 -9.00 -7.92
C ARG A 64 7.45 -8.58 -6.59
N TYR A 65 6.12 -8.43 -6.55
CA TYR A 65 5.34 -8.21 -5.34
C TYR A 65 4.68 -9.50 -4.85
N LEU A 66 4.06 -10.27 -5.75
CA LEU A 66 3.32 -11.49 -5.36
C LEU A 66 4.23 -12.56 -4.76
N GLU A 67 5.43 -12.75 -5.30
CA GLU A 67 6.38 -13.75 -4.78
C GLU A 67 6.78 -13.48 -3.32
N PRO A 68 7.24 -12.27 -2.93
CA PRO A 68 7.49 -11.94 -1.53
C PRO A 68 6.25 -12.09 -0.64
N LEU A 69 5.07 -11.64 -1.10
CA LEU A 69 3.83 -11.76 -0.35
C LEU A 69 3.48 -13.22 -0.07
N LEU A 70 3.54 -14.08 -1.08
CA LEU A 70 3.25 -15.51 -0.94
C LEU A 70 4.30 -16.24 -0.09
N SER A 71 5.56 -15.78 -0.10
CA SER A 71 6.63 -16.35 0.73
C SER A 71 6.39 -16.17 2.24
N LEU A 72 5.56 -15.20 2.63
CA LEU A 72 5.15 -14.99 4.02
C LEU A 72 4.31 -16.15 4.58
N ARG A 73 3.76 -17.02 3.72
CA ARG A 73 2.93 -18.17 4.10
C ARG A 73 1.77 -17.79 5.02
N ILE A 74 1.10 -16.69 4.69
CA ILE A 74 -0.04 -16.16 5.44
C ILE A 74 -1.15 -17.22 5.49
N PRO A 75 -1.67 -17.60 6.67
CA PRO A 75 -2.64 -18.71 6.79
C PRO A 75 -3.95 -18.46 6.02
N GLU A 76 -4.44 -17.23 6.03
CA GLU A 76 -5.67 -16.83 5.32
C GLU A 76 -5.41 -15.53 4.54
N LEU A 77 -4.83 -15.67 3.33
CA LEU A 77 -4.58 -14.56 2.42
C LEU A 77 -5.74 -14.40 1.44
N TYR A 78 -6.34 -13.23 1.43
CA TYR A 78 -7.40 -12.82 0.50
C TYR A 78 -6.88 -11.75 -0.43
N GLY A 79 -7.41 -11.72 -1.66
CA GLY A 79 -7.19 -10.64 -2.61
C GLY A 79 -8.54 -10.04 -3.02
N LEU A 80 -8.69 -8.72 -2.89
CA LEU A 80 -9.86 -7.97 -3.37
C LEU A 80 -9.45 -7.12 -4.58
N ASP A 81 -10.19 -7.28 -5.67
CA ASP A 81 -10.01 -6.44 -6.85
C ASP A 81 -11.35 -6.33 -7.62
N LEU A 82 -11.44 -5.39 -8.54
CA LEU A 82 -12.57 -5.24 -9.47
C LEU A 82 -12.64 -6.37 -10.50
N VAL A 83 -11.53 -7.07 -10.72
CA VAL A 83 -11.41 -8.22 -11.60
C VAL A 83 -10.83 -9.42 -10.85
N SER A 84 -11.09 -10.61 -11.36
CA SER A 84 -10.51 -11.83 -10.80
C SER A 84 -9.20 -12.19 -11.47
N ARG A 85 -8.20 -12.55 -10.67
CA ARG A 85 -6.98 -13.24 -11.11
C ARG A 85 -6.79 -14.47 -10.24
N ALA A 86 -6.62 -15.64 -10.87
CA ALA A 86 -6.28 -16.86 -10.16
C ALA A 86 -4.80 -16.83 -9.76
N VAL A 87 -4.51 -16.71 -8.48
CA VAL A 87 -3.16 -16.80 -7.91
C VAL A 87 -3.19 -17.86 -6.82
N GLN A 88 -2.36 -18.89 -6.98
CA GLN A 88 -2.28 -19.95 -5.98
C GLN A 88 -1.84 -19.37 -4.61
N GLY A 89 -2.58 -19.67 -3.57
CA GLY A 89 -2.33 -19.13 -2.22
C GLY A 89 -3.14 -17.88 -1.88
N ILE A 90 -3.82 -17.24 -2.84
CA ILE A 90 -4.71 -16.10 -2.62
C ILE A 90 -6.18 -16.51 -2.83
N ARG A 91 -7.03 -16.22 -1.85
CA ARG A 91 -8.49 -16.36 -1.98
C ARG A 91 -9.05 -15.12 -2.66
N SER A 92 -9.30 -15.24 -3.97
CA SER A 92 -9.80 -14.15 -4.81
C SER A 92 -11.23 -13.76 -4.47
N VAL A 93 -11.47 -12.48 -4.30
CA VAL A 93 -12.80 -11.88 -4.14
C VAL A 93 -12.93 -10.71 -5.11
N VAL A 94 -13.97 -10.72 -5.94
CA VAL A 94 -14.27 -9.61 -6.85
C VAL A 94 -15.19 -8.63 -6.14
N GLY A 95 -14.80 -7.35 -6.11
CA GLY A 95 -15.59 -6.31 -5.47
C GLY A 95 -14.91 -4.94 -5.52
N ASP A 96 -15.71 -3.92 -5.28
CA ASP A 96 -15.24 -2.55 -5.14
C ASP A 96 -14.83 -2.29 -3.69
N VAL A 97 -13.61 -1.81 -3.47
CA VAL A 97 -13.09 -1.50 -2.14
C VAL A 97 -13.91 -0.44 -1.40
N ARG A 98 -14.64 0.41 -2.12
CA ARG A 98 -15.56 1.40 -1.52
C ARG A 98 -16.79 0.76 -0.87
N ARG A 99 -17.06 -0.52 -1.18
CA ARG A 99 -18.16 -1.36 -0.67
C ARG A 99 -17.70 -2.81 -0.61
N ALA A 100 -16.65 -3.07 0.15
CA ALA A 100 -16.00 -4.38 0.22
C ALA A 100 -16.96 -5.46 0.77
N PRO A 101 -17.08 -6.64 0.12
CA PRO A 101 -18.04 -7.67 0.50
C PRO A 101 -17.58 -8.49 1.73
N PHE A 102 -17.11 -7.79 2.76
CA PHE A 102 -16.64 -8.37 4.00
C PHE A 102 -17.38 -7.79 5.21
N ARG A 103 -17.51 -8.60 6.25
CA ARG A 103 -18.07 -8.14 7.53
C ARG A 103 -17.10 -7.19 8.25
N ASP A 104 -17.62 -6.44 9.21
CA ASP A 104 -16.82 -5.62 10.10
C ASP A 104 -15.73 -6.44 10.81
N GLY A 105 -14.54 -5.89 10.87
CA GLY A 105 -13.42 -6.50 11.59
C GLY A 105 -12.99 -7.85 11.03
N ALA A 106 -13.08 -8.07 9.73
CA ALA A 106 -12.75 -9.34 9.10
C ALA A 106 -11.25 -9.64 9.08
N PHE A 107 -10.38 -8.63 9.05
CA PHE A 107 -8.95 -8.78 8.78
C PHE A 107 -8.07 -8.24 9.90
N ASP A 108 -6.93 -8.90 10.12
CA ASP A 108 -5.90 -8.49 11.07
C ASP A 108 -4.96 -7.45 10.47
N LEU A 109 -4.66 -7.60 9.17
CA LEU A 109 -3.83 -6.70 8.38
C LEU A 109 -4.46 -6.51 7.00
N ILE A 110 -4.46 -5.28 6.50
CA ILE A 110 -4.83 -4.96 5.13
C ILE A 110 -3.66 -4.29 4.44
N LEU A 111 -3.33 -4.76 3.23
CA LEU A 111 -2.33 -4.19 2.34
C LEU A 111 -3.05 -3.48 1.20
N CYS A 112 -2.70 -2.22 0.94
CA CYS A 112 -3.20 -1.40 -0.15
C CYS A 112 -2.02 -0.65 -0.77
N ILE A 113 -1.31 -1.35 -1.65
CA ILE A 113 -0.02 -0.92 -2.21
C ILE A 113 -0.25 -0.34 -3.59
N SER A 114 0.08 0.93 -3.79
CA SER A 114 -0.15 1.66 -5.05
C SER A 114 -1.50 1.34 -5.69
N THR A 115 -2.55 1.43 -4.89
CA THR A 115 -3.93 1.11 -5.32
C THR A 115 -4.88 2.26 -4.96
N MET A 116 -4.70 2.88 -3.80
CA MET A 116 -5.60 3.92 -3.29
C MET A 116 -5.69 5.13 -4.24
N GLU A 117 -4.60 5.47 -4.91
CA GLU A 117 -4.51 6.57 -5.87
C GLU A 117 -5.40 6.39 -7.10
N HIS A 118 -5.79 5.14 -7.41
CA HIS A 118 -6.65 4.80 -8.55
C HIS A 118 -8.13 4.80 -8.19
N VAL A 119 -8.48 4.77 -6.91
CA VAL A 119 -9.88 4.67 -6.48
C VAL A 119 -10.64 5.94 -6.80
N GLY A 120 -11.70 5.81 -7.60
CA GLY A 120 -12.51 6.94 -8.07
C GLY A 120 -12.08 7.57 -9.39
N TRP A 121 -11.04 7.04 -10.04
CA TRP A 121 -10.53 7.53 -11.32
C TRP A 121 -10.79 6.57 -12.48
N ASP A 122 -10.40 6.95 -13.69
CA ASP A 122 -10.60 6.13 -14.89
C ASP A 122 -9.57 4.99 -14.95
N ASN A 123 -10.01 3.80 -14.59
CA ASN A 123 -9.18 2.59 -14.56
C ASN A 123 -9.37 1.69 -15.79
N THR A 124 -9.86 2.22 -16.91
CA THR A 124 -10.07 1.44 -18.14
C THR A 124 -8.79 0.81 -18.67
N ILE A 125 -7.61 1.31 -18.29
CA ILE A 125 -6.31 0.71 -18.60
C ILE A 125 -6.10 -0.66 -17.93
N TYR A 126 -6.80 -0.94 -16.82
CA TYR A 126 -6.69 -2.20 -16.07
C TYR A 126 -7.86 -3.14 -16.34
N PHE A 127 -9.05 -2.59 -16.70
CA PHE A 127 -10.24 -3.38 -17.03
C PHE A 127 -11.15 -2.60 -18.01
N GLN A 128 -11.84 -3.31 -18.88
CA GLN A 128 -12.57 -2.72 -20.02
C GLN A 128 -13.84 -1.92 -19.65
N ARG A 129 -14.21 -1.84 -18.37
CA ARG A 129 -15.43 -1.15 -17.93
C ARG A 129 -15.08 0.22 -17.35
N ARG A 130 -15.62 1.28 -17.95
CA ARG A 130 -15.53 2.63 -17.41
C ARG A 130 -16.41 2.75 -16.15
N LEU A 131 -15.80 3.16 -15.04
CA LEU A 131 -16.52 3.54 -13.84
C LEU A 131 -16.79 5.05 -13.83
N ASN A 132 -17.84 5.48 -13.14
CA ASN A 132 -18.05 6.90 -12.90
C ASN A 132 -16.91 7.46 -12.06
N GLN A 133 -16.37 8.60 -12.47
CA GLN A 133 -15.36 9.29 -11.68
C GLN A 133 -15.95 9.77 -10.36
N ASP A 134 -15.21 9.56 -9.28
CA ASP A 134 -15.56 9.96 -7.93
C ASP A 134 -14.30 10.48 -7.23
N PRO A 135 -14.06 11.80 -7.24
CA PRO A 135 -12.87 12.40 -6.62
C PRO A 135 -12.72 12.15 -5.13
N GLU A 136 -13.78 11.72 -4.45
CA GLU A 136 -13.77 11.36 -3.02
C GLU A 136 -13.84 9.84 -2.80
N GLY A 137 -13.67 9.04 -3.84
CA GLY A 137 -13.76 7.60 -3.81
C GLY A 137 -12.71 6.95 -2.90
N ASP A 138 -11.50 7.52 -2.81
CA ASP A 138 -10.45 7.09 -1.90
C ASP A 138 -10.85 7.30 -0.42
N LEU A 139 -11.60 8.38 -0.11
CA LEU A 139 -12.09 8.61 1.26
C LEU A 139 -13.23 7.63 1.63
N GLN A 140 -14.02 7.18 0.65
CA GLN A 140 -14.99 6.11 0.87
C GLN A 140 -14.26 4.79 1.09
N ALA A 141 -13.28 4.48 0.26
CA ALA A 141 -12.47 3.27 0.35
C ALA A 141 -11.76 3.14 1.70
N ILE A 142 -11.10 4.20 2.18
CA ILE A 142 -10.37 4.11 3.44
C ILE A 142 -11.29 3.93 4.65
N ARG A 143 -12.51 4.53 4.65
CA ARG A 143 -13.51 4.26 5.69
C ARG A 143 -13.95 2.80 5.68
N GLU A 144 -14.12 2.24 4.50
CA GLU A 144 -14.52 0.86 4.32
C GLU A 144 -13.37 -0.11 4.72
N ILE A 145 -12.14 0.20 4.33
CA ILE A 145 -10.94 -0.51 4.78
C ILE A 145 -10.86 -0.50 6.32
N ALA A 146 -11.06 0.65 6.94
CA ALA A 146 -11.09 0.76 8.40
C ALA A 146 -12.23 -0.07 9.01
N ARG A 147 -13.42 -0.12 8.39
CA ARG A 147 -14.55 -0.94 8.85
C ARG A 147 -14.22 -2.43 8.87
N ILE A 148 -13.62 -2.93 7.78
CA ILE A 148 -13.32 -4.37 7.64
C ILE A 148 -12.02 -4.79 8.35
N THR A 149 -11.17 -3.85 8.78
CA THR A 149 -10.02 -4.11 9.66
C THR A 149 -10.53 -4.35 11.08
N ARG A 150 -10.06 -5.39 11.79
CA ARG A 150 -10.44 -5.61 13.19
C ARG A 150 -9.91 -4.50 14.11
N ARG A 151 -10.46 -4.36 15.30
CA ARG A 151 -9.89 -3.49 16.35
C ARG A 151 -8.48 -3.96 16.70
N GLY A 152 -7.54 -3.04 16.83
CA GLY A 152 -6.10 -3.33 16.94
C GLY A 152 -5.50 -3.96 15.69
N GLY A 153 -6.25 -4.09 14.60
CA GLY A 153 -5.73 -4.48 13.30
C GLY A 153 -5.04 -3.33 12.59
N ARG A 154 -4.24 -3.65 11.58
CA ARG A 154 -3.35 -2.71 10.92
C ARG A 154 -3.67 -2.55 9.44
N ILE A 155 -3.34 -1.40 8.90
CA ILE A 155 -3.55 -1.05 7.49
C ILE A 155 -2.23 -0.47 6.96
N VAL A 156 -1.74 -1.04 5.88
CA VAL A 156 -0.58 -0.56 5.12
C VAL A 156 -1.08 0.11 3.85
N ILE A 157 -0.62 1.33 3.62
CA ILE A 157 -0.96 2.11 2.42
C ILE A 157 0.33 2.66 1.84
N THR A 158 0.50 2.54 0.53
CA THR A 158 1.51 3.30 -0.23
C THR A 158 0.84 4.06 -1.35
N VAL A 159 1.27 5.30 -1.57
CA VAL A 159 0.75 6.17 -2.64
C VAL A 159 1.84 7.08 -3.20
N PRO A 160 1.78 7.45 -4.50
CA PRO A 160 2.58 8.51 -5.06
C PRO A 160 2.37 9.82 -4.28
N TYR A 161 3.45 10.49 -3.90
CA TYR A 161 3.39 11.67 -3.03
C TYR A 161 4.22 12.83 -3.57
N GLY A 162 3.67 14.04 -3.48
CA GLY A 162 4.31 15.26 -3.96
C GLY A 162 3.32 16.39 -4.19
N ARG A 163 3.40 17.06 -5.34
CA ARG A 163 2.39 18.04 -5.74
C ARG A 163 1.08 17.35 -6.07
N LEU A 164 -0.03 17.77 -5.46
CA LEU A 164 -1.35 17.23 -5.78
C LEU A 164 -1.63 17.39 -7.28
N HIS A 165 -1.89 16.28 -7.95
CA HIS A 165 -2.26 16.29 -9.36
C HIS A 165 -3.11 15.08 -9.72
N ASN A 166 -4.12 15.32 -10.58
CA ASN A 166 -4.96 14.27 -11.15
C ASN A 166 -4.47 13.97 -12.58
N TYR A 167 -3.98 12.78 -12.80
CA TYR A 167 -3.50 12.29 -14.10
C TYR A 167 -4.59 11.58 -14.92
N GLY A 168 -5.86 11.66 -14.47
CA GLY A 168 -7.03 11.07 -15.14
C GLY A 168 -7.32 9.64 -14.69
N TRP A 169 -6.32 8.78 -14.57
CA TRP A 169 -6.42 7.38 -14.16
C TRP A 169 -5.88 7.12 -12.74
N PHE A 170 -5.18 8.08 -12.15
CA PHE A 170 -4.77 8.12 -10.74
C PHE A 170 -4.56 9.55 -10.29
N GLN A 171 -4.47 9.76 -8.97
CA GLN A 171 -4.06 11.02 -8.37
C GLN A 171 -2.75 10.86 -7.60
N GLN A 172 -1.87 11.85 -7.69
CA GLN A 172 -0.76 12.00 -6.78
C GLN A 172 -1.22 12.75 -5.54
N TYR A 173 -0.81 12.29 -4.37
CA TYR A 173 -1.19 12.89 -3.08
C TYR A 173 -0.23 14.01 -2.70
N ASP A 174 -0.78 15.07 -2.10
CA ASP A 174 -0.03 16.04 -1.32
C ASP A 174 -0.28 15.82 0.19
N ARG A 175 0.35 16.66 1.01
CA ARG A 175 0.16 16.68 2.46
C ARG A 175 -1.32 16.80 2.85
N HIS A 176 -2.05 17.70 2.23
CA HIS A 176 -3.44 17.96 2.57
C HIS A 176 -4.34 16.76 2.24
N ARG A 177 -4.23 16.22 1.01
CA ARG A 177 -5.02 15.07 0.59
C ARG A 177 -4.70 13.82 1.42
N LEU A 178 -3.42 13.58 1.71
CA LEU A 178 -2.99 12.46 2.54
C LEU A 178 -3.53 12.57 3.98
N ASN A 179 -3.48 13.77 4.57
CA ASN A 179 -4.04 14.00 5.91
C ASN A 179 -5.56 13.81 5.94
N ARG A 180 -6.29 14.20 4.88
CA ARG A 180 -7.72 13.93 4.74
C ARG A 180 -8.00 12.42 4.69
N LEU A 181 -7.19 11.66 3.94
CA LEU A 181 -7.30 10.20 3.85
C LEU A 181 -7.11 9.56 5.24
N ILE A 182 -6.02 9.91 5.94
CA ILE A 182 -5.70 9.39 7.28
C ILE A 182 -6.81 9.74 8.28
N SER A 183 -7.31 10.98 8.25
CA SER A 183 -8.40 11.42 9.12
C SER A 183 -9.69 10.65 8.84
N ALA A 184 -10.01 10.38 7.56
CA ALA A 184 -11.17 9.63 7.17
C ALA A 184 -11.14 8.16 7.63
N ALA A 185 -9.93 7.58 7.77
CA ALA A 185 -9.74 6.24 8.33
C ALA A 185 -10.14 6.16 9.81
N GLY A 186 -10.04 7.26 10.57
CA GLY A 186 -10.23 7.25 12.02
C GLY A 186 -9.26 6.32 12.75
N CYS A 187 -8.09 6.10 12.16
CA CYS A 187 -7.04 5.20 12.64
C CYS A 187 -5.85 5.99 13.20
N ARG A 188 -5.09 5.36 14.08
CA ARG A 188 -3.85 5.91 14.60
C ARG A 188 -2.71 5.66 13.63
N VAL A 189 -1.90 6.67 13.32
CA VAL A 189 -0.67 6.50 12.54
C VAL A 189 0.39 5.87 13.44
N LEU A 190 0.86 4.68 13.06
CA LEU A 190 1.98 4.00 13.72
C LEU A 190 3.31 4.39 13.08
N ARG A 191 3.32 4.55 11.75
CA ARG A 191 4.51 4.93 10.99
C ARG A 191 4.09 5.68 9.73
N LYS A 192 4.84 6.71 9.36
CA LYS A 192 4.78 7.40 8.07
C LYS A 192 6.19 7.68 7.61
N ASP A 193 6.59 7.09 6.50
CA ASP A 193 7.88 7.34 5.86
C ASP A 193 7.63 7.95 4.48
N LEU A 194 8.46 8.93 4.15
CA LEU A 194 8.45 9.61 2.87
C LEU A 194 9.76 9.37 2.15
N TYR A 195 9.67 9.16 0.85
CA TYR A 195 10.83 8.89 0.01
C TYR A 195 10.78 9.74 -1.26
N ALA A 196 11.96 10.19 -1.71
CA ALA A 196 12.14 10.87 -2.98
C ALA A 196 13.14 10.13 -3.86
N TYR A 197 12.89 10.16 -5.17
CA TYR A 197 13.85 9.74 -6.18
C TYR A 197 14.72 10.92 -6.61
N ARG A 198 16.04 10.79 -6.47
CA ARG A 198 17.05 11.70 -7.02
C ARG A 198 18.31 10.86 -7.30
N GLU A 199 18.49 10.44 -8.54
CA GLU A 199 19.54 9.48 -8.93
C GLU A 199 19.46 8.13 -8.21
N GLY A 200 18.43 7.92 -7.43
CA GLY A 200 18.10 6.79 -6.57
C GLY A 200 17.16 7.20 -5.46
N TRP A 201 16.62 6.24 -4.75
CA TRP A 201 15.65 6.46 -3.68
C TRP A 201 16.35 6.81 -2.36
N ARG A 202 15.79 7.79 -1.65
CA ARG A 202 16.24 8.22 -0.32
C ARG A 202 15.07 8.65 0.55
N HIS A 203 15.26 8.67 1.86
CA HIS A 203 14.32 9.35 2.74
C HIS A 203 14.21 10.83 2.38
N ALA A 204 13.02 11.38 2.52
CA ALA A 204 12.76 12.78 2.24
C ALA A 204 11.84 13.40 3.30
N SER A 205 11.94 14.71 3.47
CA SER A 205 10.99 15.49 4.24
C SER A 205 9.76 15.87 3.40
N GLU A 206 8.70 16.37 4.03
CA GLU A 206 7.53 16.87 3.30
C GLU A 206 7.88 18.10 2.45
N GLU A 207 8.78 18.95 2.92
CA GLU A 207 9.26 20.15 2.24
C GLU A 207 10.01 19.81 0.95
N GLU A 208 10.81 18.74 0.96
CA GLU A 208 11.53 18.27 -0.22
C GLU A 208 10.61 17.70 -1.30
N LEU A 209 9.39 17.28 -0.92
CA LEU A 209 8.42 16.65 -1.81
C LEU A 209 7.34 17.60 -2.33
N ILE A 210 7.24 18.83 -1.82
CA ILE A 210 6.11 19.73 -2.09
C ILE A 210 5.89 20.00 -3.59
N ASP A 211 6.96 20.07 -4.38
CA ASP A 211 6.94 20.34 -5.82
C ASP A 211 7.24 19.11 -6.69
N VAL A 212 7.44 17.94 -6.08
CA VAL A 212 7.73 16.71 -6.82
C VAL A 212 6.51 16.27 -7.60
N THR A 213 6.71 15.98 -8.88
CA THR A 213 5.68 15.49 -9.80
C THR A 213 5.94 14.05 -10.21
N TYR A 214 4.93 13.36 -10.70
CA TYR A 214 5.08 12.03 -11.29
C TYR A 214 6.05 12.08 -12.47
N LYS A 215 7.00 11.16 -12.51
CA LYS A 215 8.13 11.14 -13.45
C LYS A 215 9.06 12.36 -13.34
N GLY A 216 8.97 13.15 -12.25
CA GLY A 216 9.96 14.18 -11.97
C GLY A 216 11.32 13.60 -11.61
N ASN A 217 12.37 14.43 -11.69
CA ASN A 217 13.75 14.02 -11.35
C ASN A 217 14.24 12.77 -12.11
N ASP A 218 13.81 12.58 -13.35
CA ASP A 218 14.13 11.42 -14.20
C ASP A 218 13.68 10.07 -13.63
N ALA A 219 12.71 10.06 -12.71
CA ALA A 219 12.11 8.84 -12.20
C ALA A 219 11.30 8.11 -13.30
N LEU A 220 11.34 6.78 -13.29
CA LEU A 220 10.61 5.95 -14.26
C LEU A 220 9.09 5.98 -14.04
N ALA A 221 8.66 6.22 -12.80
CA ALA A 221 7.25 6.29 -12.39
C ALA A 221 7.06 7.37 -11.31
N ALA A 222 6.59 7.05 -10.10
CA ALA A 222 6.53 8.04 -9.03
C ALA A 222 7.93 8.52 -8.64
N ALA A 223 8.10 9.84 -8.48
CA ALA A 223 9.34 10.44 -7.99
C ALA A 223 9.30 10.77 -6.50
N GLY A 224 8.13 10.67 -5.90
CA GLY A 224 7.89 10.78 -4.47
C GLY A 224 6.88 9.74 -4.01
N LEU A 225 7.08 9.21 -2.81
CA LEU A 225 6.31 8.10 -2.27
C LEU A 225 6.01 8.34 -0.79
N ALA A 226 4.78 8.07 -0.37
CA ALA A 226 4.39 7.97 1.02
C ALA A 226 4.05 6.51 1.38
N CYS A 227 4.67 6.00 2.43
CA CYS A 227 4.40 4.69 3.02
C CYS A 227 3.83 4.89 4.43
N ILE A 228 2.66 4.32 4.71
CA ILE A 228 1.89 4.59 5.91
C ILE A 228 1.44 3.29 6.54
N LEU A 229 1.67 3.15 7.84
CA LEU A 229 1.11 2.10 8.67
C LEU A 229 0.14 2.71 9.67
N LEU A 230 -1.11 2.28 9.59
CA LEU A 230 -2.18 2.69 10.49
C LEU A 230 -2.59 1.53 11.40
N GLU A 231 -3.17 1.87 12.55
CA GLU A 231 -3.82 0.91 13.45
C GLU A 231 -5.24 1.36 13.74
N ARG A 232 -6.22 0.46 13.59
CA ARG A 232 -7.58 0.71 14.03
C ARG A 232 -7.65 0.69 15.57
N PRO A 233 -8.12 1.76 16.25
CA PRO A 233 -8.16 1.82 17.71
C PRO A 233 -8.96 0.68 18.34
N ASN A 234 -8.55 0.20 19.51
CA ASN A 234 -9.26 -0.83 20.28
C ASN A 234 -10.60 -0.33 20.87
N HIS A 235 -10.66 0.96 21.23
CA HIS A 235 -11.87 1.59 21.75
C HIS A 235 -12.41 2.61 20.76
N ARG A 236 -13.76 2.75 20.67
CA ARG A 236 -14.33 3.98 20.12
C ARG A 236 -14.00 5.08 21.11
N ASN A 237 -13.22 6.08 20.71
CA ASN A 237 -13.24 7.34 21.44
C ASN A 237 -14.70 7.87 21.28
N LEU A 238 -15.46 7.80 22.36
CA LEU A 238 -16.79 8.40 22.49
C LEU A 238 -16.63 9.92 22.50
#